data_68278ce724c5eec6b7ff9625a547c67e
#
_entry.id   68278ce724c5eec6b7ff9625a547c67e
#
_cell.length_a   1.000
_cell.length_b   1.000
_cell.length_c   1.000
_cell.angle_alpha   90.00
_cell.angle_beta   90.00
_cell.angle_gamma   90.00
#
_symmetry.space_group_name_H-M   'P 1'
#
loop_
_entity.id
_entity.type
_entity.pdbx_description
1 polymer ?
#
loop_
_entity_poly.entity_id
_entity_poly.type
_entity_poly.pdbx_seq_one_letter_code
_entity_poly.pdbx_strand_id
1 'polypeptide(L)'
;NNIGYAYDNNTHKPLPGIRVLPVDANANGQIDPDEDFYATKDLLTKAIADGKYPSPPARDLYLVSNGIPTNPVAVAFLKYVLTEGQNANEGVGYITIPQEKLDAAIQRLESK
;
A
#
# COMPACT_ATOMS: atom_id res chain seq x y z
N ASN A 1 5.92 -5.83 6.40
CA ASN A 1 6.16 -4.58 7.14
C ASN A 1 5.82 -3.39 6.25
N ASN A 2 5.45 -2.28 6.88
CA ASN A 2 5.18 -1.02 6.20
C ASN A 2 6.50 -0.37 5.78
N ILE A 3 6.56 0.19 4.58
CA ILE A 3 7.73 0.91 4.06
C ILE A 3 8.11 2.14 4.93
N GLY A 4 7.14 2.73 5.65
CA GLY A 4 7.39 3.80 6.62
C GLY A 4 8.37 3.44 7.75
N TYR A 5 8.65 2.16 7.97
CA TYR A 5 9.68 1.73 8.92
C TYR A 5 11.10 1.69 8.34
N ALA A 6 11.24 1.83 7.03
CA ALA A 6 12.53 1.83 6.36
C ALA A 6 12.97 3.22 5.90
N TYR A 7 12.03 4.17 5.80
CA TYR A 7 12.28 5.52 5.29
C TYR A 7 11.85 6.58 6.31
N ASP A 8 12.61 7.66 6.36
CA ASP A 8 12.26 8.85 7.14
C ASP A 8 11.11 9.61 6.47
N ASN A 9 10.09 10.00 7.25
CA ASN A 9 8.89 10.64 6.72
C ASN A 9 9.09 12.10 6.27
N ASN A 10 10.15 12.75 6.74
CA ASN A 10 10.43 14.17 6.38
C ASN A 10 11.38 14.25 5.18
N THR A 11 12.41 13.42 5.16
CA THR A 11 13.44 13.43 4.12
C THR A 11 13.15 12.47 2.97
N HIS A 12 12.22 11.52 3.18
CA HIS A 12 11.87 10.42 2.28
C HIS A 12 13.03 9.50 1.92
N LYS A 13 14.16 9.62 2.62
CA LYS A 13 15.35 8.78 2.42
C LYS A 13 15.34 7.58 3.38
N PRO A 14 16.10 6.52 3.06
CA PRO A 14 16.29 5.42 4.00
C PRO A 14 16.78 5.91 5.37
N LEU A 15 16.26 5.31 6.44
CA LEU A 15 16.67 5.64 7.80
C LEU A 15 18.17 5.36 8.01
N PRO A 16 18.87 6.13 8.86
CA PRO A 16 20.28 5.88 9.17
C PRO A 16 20.50 4.46 9.68
N GLY A 17 21.53 3.79 9.15
CA GLY A 17 21.85 2.40 9.51
C GLY A 17 20.98 1.34 8.84
N ILE A 18 20.04 1.71 8.00
CA ILE A 18 19.21 0.79 7.20
C ILE A 18 19.60 0.91 5.72
N ARG A 19 19.73 -0.24 5.07
CA ARG A 19 19.81 -0.35 3.62
C ARG A 19 18.60 -1.13 3.11
N VAL A 20 17.82 -0.51 2.25
CA VAL A 20 16.75 -1.21 1.53
C VAL A 20 17.38 -1.99 0.39
N LEU A 21 17.14 -3.29 0.35
CA LEU A 21 17.67 -4.16 -0.69
C LEU A 21 16.71 -4.18 -1.88
N PRO A 22 17.20 -3.91 -3.10
CA PRO A 22 16.39 -4.04 -4.30
C PRO A 22 16.03 -5.51 -4.58
N VAL A 23 14.96 -5.70 -5.31
CA VAL A 23 14.49 -7.01 -5.76
C VAL A 23 14.72 -7.12 -7.26
N ASP A 24 15.49 -8.13 -7.66
CA ASP A 24 15.63 -8.56 -9.05
C ASP A 24 14.33 -9.29 -9.45
N ALA A 25 13.43 -8.58 -10.11
CA ALA A 25 12.10 -9.08 -10.44
C ALA A 25 12.10 -10.00 -11.66
N ASN A 26 13.06 -9.82 -12.56
CA ASN A 26 13.21 -10.61 -13.77
C ASN A 26 14.16 -11.81 -13.60
N ALA A 27 14.83 -11.92 -12.44
CA ALA A 27 15.73 -12.99 -12.04
C ALA A 27 16.96 -13.15 -12.98
N ASN A 28 17.47 -12.03 -13.51
CA ASN A 28 18.65 -12.04 -14.37
C ASN A 28 19.99 -11.95 -13.60
N GLY A 29 19.93 -11.78 -12.26
CA GLY A 29 21.09 -11.67 -11.38
C GLY A 29 21.66 -10.25 -11.27
N GLN A 30 20.97 -9.24 -11.80
CA GLN A 30 21.32 -7.83 -11.75
C GLN A 30 20.11 -6.99 -11.35
N ILE A 31 20.35 -5.77 -10.87
CA ILE A 31 19.28 -4.79 -10.66
C ILE A 31 19.33 -3.83 -11.85
N ASP A 32 18.34 -3.95 -12.70
CA ASP A 32 18.23 -3.11 -13.90
C ASP A 32 17.71 -1.71 -13.54
N PRO A 33 17.92 -0.68 -14.39
CA PRO A 33 17.45 0.69 -14.09
C PRO A 33 15.94 0.83 -13.85
N ASP A 34 15.14 -0.04 -14.43
CA ASP A 34 13.68 -0.08 -14.23
C ASP A 34 13.26 -0.82 -12.94
N GLU A 35 14.19 -1.51 -12.28
CA GLU A 35 14.04 -2.15 -10.98
C GLU A 35 14.63 -1.31 -9.83
N ASP A 36 15.46 -0.30 -10.11
CA ASP A 36 16.14 0.53 -9.11
C ASP A 36 15.32 1.76 -8.71
N PHE A 37 14.28 1.54 -7.94
CA PHE A 37 13.39 2.59 -7.40
C PHE A 37 13.44 2.71 -5.87
N TYR A 38 14.52 2.27 -5.23
CA TYR A 38 14.64 2.18 -3.77
C TYR A 38 15.32 3.38 -3.10
N ALA A 39 15.75 4.38 -3.89
CA ALA A 39 16.49 5.54 -3.37
C ALA A 39 15.66 6.42 -2.44
N THR A 40 14.33 6.50 -2.67
CA THR A 40 13.40 7.27 -1.84
C THR A 40 12.08 6.54 -1.64
N LYS A 41 11.38 6.90 -0.55
CA LYS A 41 10.02 6.41 -0.26
C LYS A 41 9.08 6.66 -1.43
N ASP A 42 9.15 7.83 -2.07
CA ASP A 42 8.25 8.23 -3.15
C ASP A 42 8.45 7.37 -4.42
N LEU A 43 9.70 7.09 -4.77
CA LEU A 43 10.00 6.21 -5.90
C LEU A 43 9.46 4.80 -5.65
N LEU A 44 9.66 4.27 -4.44
CA LEU A 44 9.18 2.94 -4.08
C LEU A 44 7.65 2.87 -4.03
N THR A 45 6.98 3.85 -3.41
CA THR A 45 5.50 3.89 -3.38
C THR A 45 4.91 4.00 -4.78
N LYS A 46 5.53 4.84 -5.63
CA LYS A 46 5.12 4.95 -7.03
C LYS A 46 5.31 3.63 -7.79
N ALA A 47 6.44 2.96 -7.63
CA ALA A 47 6.69 1.67 -8.27
C ALA A 47 5.68 0.59 -7.85
N ILE A 48 5.25 0.59 -6.58
CA ILE A 48 4.20 -0.32 -6.10
C ILE A 48 2.84 0.05 -6.71
N ALA A 49 2.48 1.34 -6.75
CA ALA A 49 1.23 1.81 -7.33
C ALA A 49 1.16 1.50 -8.84
N ASP A 50 2.28 1.63 -9.55
CA ASP A 50 2.40 1.35 -10.98
C ASP A 50 2.52 -0.17 -11.30
N GLY A 51 2.53 -1.04 -10.27
CA GLY A 51 2.66 -2.49 -10.43
C GLY A 51 4.07 -2.98 -10.83
N LYS A 52 5.09 -2.13 -10.74
CA LYS A 52 6.50 -2.48 -11.04
C LYS A 52 7.16 -3.28 -9.91
N TYR A 53 6.76 -3.00 -8.67
CA TYR A 53 7.24 -3.78 -7.53
C TYR A 53 6.53 -5.13 -7.49
N PRO A 54 7.25 -6.25 -7.30
CA PRO A 54 6.65 -7.58 -7.39
C PRO A 54 5.60 -7.87 -6.31
N SER A 55 4.58 -8.63 -6.68
CA SER A 55 3.54 -9.10 -5.77
C SER A 55 3.46 -10.63 -5.82
N PRO A 56 3.82 -11.38 -4.78
CA PRO A 56 4.41 -10.89 -3.53
C PRO A 56 5.83 -10.29 -3.71
N PRO A 57 6.36 -9.45 -2.77
CA PRO A 57 5.87 -9.23 -1.41
C PRO A 57 4.82 -8.13 -1.23
N ALA A 58 4.55 -7.29 -2.24
CA ALA A 58 3.42 -6.37 -2.16
C ALA A 58 2.10 -7.15 -2.07
N ARG A 59 1.19 -6.68 -1.23
CA ARG A 59 -0.14 -7.29 -1.04
C ARG A 59 -1.14 -6.30 -0.51
N ASP A 60 -2.40 -6.51 -0.86
CA ASP A 60 -3.51 -5.78 -0.28
C ASP A 60 -3.66 -6.12 1.22
N LEU A 61 -4.13 -5.17 2.01
CA LEU A 61 -4.58 -5.39 3.37
C LEU A 61 -6.10 -5.53 3.39
N TYR A 62 -6.59 -6.43 4.23
CA TYR A 62 -8.01 -6.74 4.31
C TYR A 62 -8.54 -6.53 5.73
N LEU A 63 -9.72 -5.94 5.84
CA LEU A 63 -10.55 -6.02 7.03
C LEU A 63 -11.52 -7.18 6.84
N VAL A 64 -11.58 -8.07 7.84
CA VAL A 64 -12.39 -9.28 7.77
C VAL A 64 -13.52 -9.20 8.79
N SER A 65 -14.75 -9.52 8.37
CA SER A 65 -15.91 -9.61 9.23
C SER A 65 -16.64 -10.94 9.03
N ASN A 66 -17.37 -11.37 10.04
CA ASN A 66 -18.27 -12.52 9.92
C ASN A 66 -19.61 -12.06 9.34
N GLY A 67 -19.77 -12.20 8.02
CA GLY A 67 -20.90 -11.65 7.28
C GLY A 67 -20.83 -10.14 7.08
N ILE A 68 -21.92 -9.56 6.59
CA ILE A 68 -22.01 -8.12 6.36
C ILE A 68 -22.22 -7.41 7.72
N PRO A 69 -21.38 -6.41 8.07
CA PRO A 69 -21.51 -5.68 9.31
C PRO A 69 -22.86 -4.95 9.39
N THR A 70 -23.55 -5.12 10.51
CA THR A 70 -24.85 -4.46 10.77
C THR A 70 -24.75 -3.34 11.81
N ASN A 71 -23.66 -3.30 12.59
CA ASN A 71 -23.45 -2.23 13.56
C ASN A 71 -23.19 -0.91 12.82
N PRO A 72 -24.00 0.16 13.04
CA PRO A 72 -23.87 1.40 12.28
C PRO A 72 -22.53 2.11 12.46
N VAL A 73 -21.91 2.00 13.64
CA VAL A 73 -20.58 2.57 13.90
C VAL A 73 -19.51 1.83 13.10
N ALA A 74 -19.56 0.50 13.07
CA ALA A 74 -18.65 -0.32 12.28
C ALA A 74 -18.80 -0.03 10.78
N VAL A 75 -20.02 0.08 10.29
CA VAL A 75 -20.31 0.42 8.88
C VAL A 75 -19.78 1.82 8.54
N ALA A 76 -20.02 2.82 9.41
CA ALA A 76 -19.51 4.18 9.20
C ALA A 76 -17.97 4.22 9.17
N PHE A 77 -17.32 3.50 10.09
CA PHE A 77 -15.85 3.37 10.11
C PHE A 77 -15.31 2.71 8.85
N LEU A 78 -15.91 1.61 8.40
CA LEU A 78 -15.49 0.91 7.18
C LEU A 78 -15.69 1.79 5.94
N LYS A 79 -16.78 2.54 5.85
CA LYS A 79 -16.99 3.53 4.78
C LYS A 79 -15.91 4.61 4.79
N TYR A 80 -15.60 5.16 5.96
CA TYR A 80 -14.49 6.13 6.10
C TYR A 80 -13.17 5.56 5.62
N VAL A 81 -12.81 4.34 6.03
CA VAL A 81 -11.57 3.66 5.60
C VAL A 81 -11.52 3.47 4.09
N LEU A 82 -12.65 3.16 3.45
CA LEU A 82 -12.73 2.93 2.00
C LEU A 82 -12.85 4.23 1.16
N THR A 83 -13.02 5.37 1.80
CA THR A 83 -13.19 6.68 1.14
C THR A 83 -12.13 7.69 1.62
N GLU A 84 -12.51 8.60 2.50
CA GLU A 84 -11.66 9.70 2.98
C GLU A 84 -10.37 9.22 3.67
N GLY A 85 -10.44 8.09 4.38
CA GLY A 85 -9.29 7.48 5.04
C GLY A 85 -8.16 7.08 4.10
N GLN A 86 -8.44 6.86 2.82
CA GLN A 86 -7.42 6.55 1.82
C GLN A 86 -6.41 7.70 1.62
N ASN A 87 -6.83 8.94 1.84
CA ASN A 87 -5.95 10.12 1.70
C ASN A 87 -4.80 10.15 2.71
N ALA A 88 -4.92 9.43 3.82
CA ALA A 88 -3.87 9.36 4.85
C ALA A 88 -2.81 8.28 4.56
N ASN A 89 -3.04 7.39 3.61
CA ASN A 89 -2.21 6.20 3.39
C ASN A 89 -0.76 6.53 3.07
N GLU A 90 -0.51 7.44 2.15
CA GLU A 90 0.85 7.80 1.70
C GLU A 90 1.68 8.39 2.84
N GLY A 91 1.07 9.25 3.69
CA GLY A 91 1.74 9.87 4.82
C GLY A 91 2.29 8.86 5.83
N VAL A 92 1.62 7.71 5.97
CA VAL A 92 1.99 6.65 6.93
C VAL A 92 2.65 5.42 6.27
N GLY A 93 3.00 5.51 4.98
CA GLY A 93 3.76 4.48 4.26
C GLY A 93 2.90 3.32 3.74
N TYR A 94 1.61 3.55 3.51
CA TYR A 94 0.74 2.67 2.75
C TYR A 94 0.42 3.27 1.38
N ILE A 95 -0.08 2.45 0.47
CA ILE A 95 -0.48 2.87 -0.86
C ILE A 95 -1.99 2.77 -0.97
N THR A 96 -2.60 3.80 -1.55
CA THR A 96 -4.02 3.79 -1.88
C THR A 96 -4.29 2.71 -2.92
N ILE A 97 -5.29 1.86 -2.67
CA ILE A 97 -5.67 0.81 -3.61
C ILE A 97 -6.47 1.40 -4.80
N PRO A 98 -6.47 0.73 -5.96
CA PRO A 98 -7.21 1.20 -7.13
C PRO A 98 -8.69 1.45 -6.84
N GLN A 99 -9.25 2.51 -7.46
CA GLN A 99 -10.64 2.94 -7.25
C GLN A 99 -11.64 1.82 -7.49
N GLU A 100 -11.42 0.99 -8.50
CA GLU A 100 -12.26 -0.17 -8.80
C GLU A 100 -12.40 -1.14 -7.61
N LYS A 101 -11.30 -1.38 -6.88
CA LYS A 101 -11.30 -2.22 -5.68
C LYS A 101 -12.04 -1.57 -4.53
N LEU A 102 -11.90 -0.24 -4.36
CA LEU A 102 -12.64 0.53 -3.35
C LEU A 102 -14.14 0.48 -3.63
N ASP A 103 -14.55 0.71 -4.86
CA ASP A 103 -15.96 0.67 -5.28
C ASP A 103 -16.57 -0.72 -5.05
N ALA A 104 -15.86 -1.78 -5.40
CA ALA A 104 -16.30 -3.14 -5.15
C ALA A 104 -16.43 -3.46 -3.65
N ALA A 105 -15.53 -2.92 -2.81
CA ALA A 105 -15.61 -3.10 -1.36
C ALA A 105 -16.79 -2.32 -0.76
N ILE A 106 -17.08 -1.12 -1.23
CA ILE A 106 -18.23 -0.31 -0.82
C ILE A 106 -19.55 -1.02 -1.21
N GLN A 107 -19.64 -1.53 -2.43
CA GLN A 107 -20.81 -2.30 -2.88
C GLN A 107 -21.07 -3.52 -2.00
N ARG A 108 -20.03 -4.25 -1.60
CA ARG A 108 -20.16 -5.39 -0.67
C ARG A 108 -20.65 -4.95 0.71
N LEU A 109 -20.18 -3.79 1.19
CA LEU A 109 -20.61 -3.26 2.49
C LEU A 109 -22.07 -2.81 2.49
N GLU A 110 -22.59 -2.39 1.33
CA GLU A 110 -23.95 -1.89 1.13
C GLU A 110 -24.95 -2.97 0.67
N SER A 111 -24.45 -4.11 0.20
CA SER A 111 -25.31 -5.23 -0.19
C SER A 111 -26.00 -5.80 1.06
N LYS A 112 -27.34 -5.74 1.08
CA LYS A 112 -28.19 -6.32 2.14
C LYS A 112 -28.51 -7.77 1.84
#